data_42e211e01c16524ed8f4b8ff63335fb7
#
_entry.id   42e211e01c16524ed8f4b8ff63335fb7
#
_cell.length_a   1.000
_cell.length_b   1.000
_cell.length_c   1.000
_cell.angle_alpha   90.00
_cell.angle_beta   90.00
_cell.angle_gamma   90.00
#
_symmetry.space_group_name_H-M   'P 1'
#
loop_
_entity.id
_entity.type
_entity.pdbx_description
1 polymer ?
#
loop_
_entity_poly.entity_id
_entity_poly.type
_entity_poly.pdbx_seq_one_letter_code
_entity_poly.pdbx_strand_id
1 'polypeptide(L)'
;MDHVKQGTDALFILLGAIMVLAMHSGFAFLELGTVRKKNQVNALVKILVDFAVSTLAYFFVGYTVAYGVDFFGSAQTLSERNGYELVKFFFLLTFAAAIPAIVSGGIAERARFGPQLVATAVLVGLVYPVFEGITWNGRFGVQAWIQAATGHPFHDFAGSVVVHAVGGWIGLAAVLLLGARSNRYRKDGAISAHPPSSIPFLALGAWVLTVGWFGFNVMSAQTIDKISGLVAVNSLMAMVGGTLVATLMGRSDPGFAYNGPLAGLVAVCAGSDVMHPVGALVTGGVAGAIFVSLFTLTQNRWKIDDVLGVWPLHGLCGAWGGIACGVFGLQSLGGVGGVNLPAQLLGTAMGVVWAFAGGLLVYGALKAVVGLRLSAEEEYDGADLSIHRIGATPEREVSW
;
A
#
# COMPACT_ATOMS: atom_id res chain seq x y z
N MET A 1 -25.90 -8.16 26.78
CA MET A 1 -25.17 -8.79 25.67
C MET A 1 -24.70 -7.76 24.65
N ASP A 2 -25.55 -6.81 24.26
CA ASP A 2 -25.19 -5.83 23.21
C ASP A 2 -24.00 -4.91 23.54
N HIS A 3 -23.89 -4.45 24.79
CA HIS A 3 -22.76 -3.60 25.21
C HIS A 3 -21.42 -4.36 25.20
N VAL A 4 -21.41 -5.64 25.59
CA VAL A 4 -20.17 -6.45 25.53
C VAL A 4 -19.78 -6.69 24.11
N LYS A 5 -20.72 -7.01 23.22
CA LYS A 5 -20.45 -7.18 21.80
C LYS A 5 -19.91 -5.90 21.17
N GLN A 6 -20.57 -4.76 21.39
CA GLN A 6 -20.11 -3.46 20.87
C GLN A 6 -18.71 -3.10 21.39
N GLY A 7 -18.43 -3.34 22.67
CA GLY A 7 -17.10 -3.11 23.24
C GLY A 7 -16.03 -4.02 22.63
N THR A 8 -16.37 -5.29 22.40
CA THR A 8 -15.46 -6.27 21.78
C THR A 8 -15.17 -5.90 20.31
N ASP A 9 -16.19 -5.51 19.55
CA ASP A 9 -16.03 -5.11 18.15
C ASP A 9 -15.17 -3.83 18.04
N ALA A 10 -15.41 -2.84 18.92
CA ALA A 10 -14.59 -1.63 18.98
C ALA A 10 -13.13 -1.94 19.33
N LEU A 11 -12.90 -2.80 20.33
CA LEU A 11 -11.54 -3.23 20.68
C LEU A 11 -10.85 -3.99 19.55
N PHE A 12 -11.59 -4.87 18.85
CA PHE A 12 -11.07 -5.64 17.72
C PHE A 12 -10.56 -4.72 16.60
N ILE A 13 -11.36 -3.73 16.19
CA ILE A 13 -10.93 -2.78 15.14
C ILE A 13 -9.83 -1.84 15.66
N LEU A 14 -9.86 -1.43 16.93
CA LEU A 14 -8.81 -0.59 17.52
C LEU A 14 -7.45 -1.30 17.50
N LEU A 15 -7.40 -2.58 17.84
CA LEU A 15 -6.19 -3.38 17.74
C LEU A 15 -5.71 -3.44 16.28
N GLY A 16 -6.63 -3.60 15.33
CA GLY A 16 -6.32 -3.52 13.89
C GLY A 16 -5.71 -2.18 13.50
N ALA A 17 -6.32 -1.07 13.93
CA ALA A 17 -5.79 0.28 13.67
C ALA A 17 -4.37 0.46 14.22
N ILE A 18 -4.10 0.01 15.45
CA ILE A 18 -2.77 0.07 16.08
C ILE A 18 -1.76 -0.80 15.31
N MET A 19 -2.14 -2.01 14.90
CA MET A 19 -1.26 -2.89 14.12
C MET A 19 -0.94 -2.30 12.74
N VAL A 20 -1.92 -1.72 12.05
CA VAL A 20 -1.69 -1.07 10.75
C VAL A 20 -0.93 0.26 10.91
N LEU A 21 -1.13 0.99 12.00
CA LEU A 21 -0.26 2.14 12.34
C LEU A 21 1.20 1.69 12.50
N ALA A 22 1.45 0.55 13.15
CA ALA A 22 2.80 0.00 13.25
C ALA A 22 3.39 -0.36 11.87
N MET A 23 2.57 -0.74 10.87
CA MET A 23 3.05 -0.96 9.50
C MET A 23 3.68 0.30 8.88
N HIS A 24 3.26 1.51 9.26
CA HIS A 24 3.90 2.73 8.76
C HIS A 24 5.36 2.83 9.22
N SER A 25 5.69 2.37 10.43
CA SER A 25 7.10 2.21 10.83
C SER A 25 7.81 1.13 10.00
N GLY A 26 7.09 0.07 9.65
CA GLY A 26 7.60 -0.96 8.74
C GLY A 26 7.96 -0.41 7.36
N PHE A 27 7.09 0.42 6.76
CA PHE A 27 7.41 1.13 5.51
C PHE A 27 8.65 2.02 5.66
N ALA A 28 8.73 2.78 6.75
CA ALA A 28 9.87 3.65 7.02
C ALA A 28 11.21 2.88 7.10
N PHE A 29 11.25 1.75 7.82
CA PHE A 29 12.45 0.93 7.94
C PHE A 29 12.76 0.12 6.68
N LEU A 30 11.75 -0.35 5.94
CA LEU A 30 11.95 -1.00 4.65
C LEU A 30 12.56 -0.03 3.64
N GLU A 31 12.04 1.20 3.56
CA GLU A 31 12.58 2.25 2.69
C GLU A 31 13.98 2.65 3.14
N LEU A 32 14.22 2.90 4.44
CA LEU A 32 15.54 3.21 5.00
C LEU A 32 16.56 2.15 4.63
N GLY A 33 16.23 0.87 4.80
CA GLY A 33 17.13 -0.24 4.48
C GLY A 33 17.47 -0.34 2.99
N THR A 34 16.56 0.12 2.12
CA THR A 34 16.68 0.02 0.66
C THR A 34 17.42 1.20 0.04
N VAL A 35 17.09 2.45 0.44
CA VAL A 35 17.71 3.66 -0.14
C VAL A 35 19.21 3.77 0.18
N ARG A 36 19.95 4.55 -0.62
CA ARG A 36 21.35 4.87 -0.33
C ARG A 36 21.47 5.62 1.00
N LYS A 37 22.59 5.42 1.73
CA LYS A 37 22.83 5.98 3.08
C LYS A 37 22.52 7.47 3.22
N LYS A 38 22.79 8.25 2.19
CA LYS A 38 22.55 9.70 2.14
C LYS A 38 21.07 10.12 2.00
N ASN A 39 20.15 9.16 2.07
CA ASN A 39 18.70 9.37 1.97
C ASN A 39 17.91 8.67 3.09
N GLN A 40 18.60 8.17 4.12
CA GLN A 40 17.99 7.37 5.19
C GLN A 40 17.13 8.22 6.15
N VAL A 41 17.60 9.42 6.51
CA VAL A 41 16.85 10.36 7.35
C VAL A 41 15.56 10.77 6.62
N ASN A 42 15.69 11.12 5.34
CA ASN A 42 14.52 11.51 4.54
C ASN A 42 13.48 10.39 4.43
N ALA A 43 13.90 9.13 4.30
CA ALA A 43 13.00 7.99 4.29
C ALA A 43 12.15 7.92 5.58
N LEU A 44 12.79 8.05 6.74
CA LEU A 44 12.12 8.00 8.05
C LEU A 44 11.17 9.19 8.24
N VAL A 45 11.66 10.41 8.04
CA VAL A 45 10.89 11.64 8.28
C VAL A 45 9.70 11.73 7.33
N LYS A 46 9.91 11.39 6.06
CA LYS A 46 8.87 11.46 5.03
C LYS A 46 7.66 10.59 5.37
N ILE A 47 7.86 9.32 5.74
CA ILE A 47 6.76 8.42 6.09
C ILE A 47 5.97 8.93 7.30
N LEU A 48 6.65 9.47 8.32
CA LEU A 48 6.00 10.02 9.50
C LEU A 48 5.15 11.26 9.16
N VAL A 49 5.71 12.18 8.35
CA VAL A 49 5.03 13.42 7.97
C VAL A 49 3.90 13.14 6.96
N ASP A 50 4.10 12.21 6.03
CA ASP A 50 3.02 11.74 5.13
C ASP A 50 1.83 11.16 5.93
N PHE A 51 2.10 10.41 7.01
CA PHE A 51 1.03 9.92 7.90
C PHE A 51 0.29 11.07 8.58
N ALA A 52 1.00 12.08 9.08
CA ALA A 52 0.38 13.25 9.72
C ALA A 52 -0.49 14.05 8.72
N VAL A 53 0.01 14.30 7.51
CA VAL A 53 -0.76 14.98 6.43
C VAL A 53 -1.96 14.14 6.02
N SER A 54 -1.78 12.82 5.89
CA SER A 54 -2.88 11.89 5.59
C SER A 54 -3.98 11.94 6.63
N THR A 55 -3.60 12.00 7.92
CA THR A 55 -4.56 12.11 9.02
C THR A 55 -5.44 13.35 8.87
N LEU A 56 -4.83 14.50 8.62
CA LEU A 56 -5.58 15.75 8.44
C LEU A 56 -6.45 15.71 7.17
N ALA A 57 -5.88 15.30 6.05
CA ALA A 57 -6.61 15.24 4.77
C ALA A 57 -7.80 14.28 4.84
N TYR A 58 -7.61 13.11 5.45
CA TYR A 58 -8.69 12.13 5.60
C TYR A 58 -9.74 12.54 6.61
N PHE A 59 -9.33 13.17 7.73
CA PHE A 59 -10.26 13.67 8.75
C PHE A 59 -11.17 14.78 8.21
N PHE A 60 -10.60 15.76 7.54
CA PHE A 60 -11.37 16.92 7.09
C PHE A 60 -12.12 16.70 5.78
N VAL A 61 -11.65 15.79 4.92
CA VAL A 61 -12.20 15.61 3.57
C VAL A 61 -12.45 14.15 3.21
N GLY A 62 -11.43 13.31 3.30
CA GLY A 62 -11.47 11.97 2.71
C GLY A 62 -12.56 11.08 3.29
N TYR A 63 -12.73 11.06 4.60
CA TYR A 63 -13.76 10.26 5.25
C TYR A 63 -15.18 10.67 4.85
N THR A 64 -15.41 11.97 4.72
CA THR A 64 -16.69 12.51 4.21
C THR A 64 -16.91 12.09 2.75
N VAL A 65 -15.89 12.11 1.91
CA VAL A 65 -15.97 11.65 0.51
C VAL A 65 -16.34 10.17 0.45
N ALA A 66 -15.67 9.32 1.22
CA ALA A 66 -15.88 7.88 1.20
C ALA A 66 -17.20 7.46 1.88
N TYR A 67 -17.50 8.00 3.06
CA TYR A 67 -18.57 7.51 3.93
C TYR A 67 -19.71 8.51 4.14
N GLY A 68 -19.55 9.77 3.79
CA GLY A 68 -20.53 10.83 4.03
C GLY A 68 -20.63 11.25 5.50
N VAL A 69 -19.61 10.92 6.30
CA VAL A 69 -19.55 11.21 7.74
C VAL A 69 -18.45 12.25 7.97
N ASP A 70 -18.74 13.24 8.84
CA ASP A 70 -17.77 14.20 9.34
C ASP A 70 -17.69 14.13 10.88
N PHE A 71 -16.68 14.78 11.45
CA PHE A 71 -16.40 14.77 12.88
C PHE A 71 -16.48 16.17 13.51
N PHE A 72 -17.33 17.06 12.96
CA PHE A 72 -17.50 18.42 13.48
C PHE A 72 -18.53 18.53 14.63
N GLY A 73 -19.14 17.42 15.00
CA GLY A 73 -20.05 17.34 16.15
C GLY A 73 -19.36 17.53 17.50
N SER A 74 -20.16 17.63 18.57
CA SER A 74 -19.60 17.71 19.93
C SER A 74 -18.87 16.43 20.33
N ALA A 75 -17.89 16.53 21.23
CA ALA A 75 -17.19 15.38 21.77
C ALA A 75 -18.15 14.36 22.41
N GLN A 76 -19.25 14.82 23.02
CA GLN A 76 -20.28 13.96 23.57
C GLN A 76 -20.95 13.11 22.46
N THR A 77 -21.35 13.74 21.36
CA THR A 77 -21.95 13.04 20.21
C THR A 77 -20.95 12.05 19.58
N LEU A 78 -19.69 12.45 19.45
CA LEU A 78 -18.64 11.62 18.86
C LEU A 78 -18.29 10.39 19.75
N SER A 79 -18.54 10.46 21.05
CA SER A 79 -18.29 9.36 21.99
C SER A 79 -19.45 8.35 22.10
N GLU A 80 -20.59 8.60 21.45
CA GLU A 80 -21.72 7.67 21.42
C GLU A 80 -21.32 6.30 20.86
N ARG A 81 -21.98 5.25 21.29
CA ARG A 81 -21.72 3.85 20.89
C ARG A 81 -20.24 3.44 21.06
N ASN A 82 -19.64 3.82 22.19
CA ASN A 82 -18.23 3.60 22.51
C ASN A 82 -17.25 4.25 21.50
N GLY A 83 -17.67 5.32 20.84
CA GLY A 83 -16.86 5.98 19.82
C GLY A 83 -16.54 5.08 18.60
N TYR A 84 -17.40 4.12 18.28
CA TYR A 84 -17.16 3.12 17.23
C TYR A 84 -16.82 3.76 15.89
N GLU A 85 -17.49 4.85 15.52
CA GLU A 85 -17.20 5.55 14.26
C GLU A 85 -15.80 6.20 14.26
N LEU A 86 -15.35 6.71 15.41
CA LEU A 86 -13.98 7.25 15.55
C LEU A 86 -12.93 6.13 15.44
N VAL A 87 -13.21 4.96 16.01
CA VAL A 87 -12.31 3.80 15.91
C VAL A 87 -12.26 3.29 14.48
N LYS A 88 -13.41 3.24 13.80
CA LYS A 88 -13.49 2.89 12.37
C LYS A 88 -12.74 3.89 11.50
N PHE A 89 -12.91 5.19 11.76
CA PHE A 89 -12.12 6.24 11.12
C PHE A 89 -10.63 5.99 11.29
N PHE A 90 -10.16 5.74 12.52
CA PHE A 90 -8.74 5.49 12.78
C PHE A 90 -8.23 4.27 12.00
N PHE A 91 -9.00 3.18 11.97
CA PHE A 91 -8.66 1.99 11.20
C PHE A 91 -8.54 2.30 9.70
N LEU A 92 -9.54 2.93 9.10
CA LEU A 92 -9.57 3.25 7.66
C LEU A 92 -8.58 4.36 7.28
N LEU A 93 -8.29 5.31 8.18
CA LEU A 93 -7.21 6.27 8.03
C LEU A 93 -5.87 5.57 7.77
N THR A 94 -5.57 4.50 8.52
CA THR A 94 -4.30 3.79 8.35
C THR A 94 -4.17 3.13 6.98
N PHE A 95 -5.28 2.75 6.36
CA PHE A 95 -5.35 2.27 4.98
C PHE A 95 -5.12 3.41 3.96
N ALA A 96 -5.82 4.53 4.15
CA ALA A 96 -5.65 5.70 3.30
C ALA A 96 -4.21 6.23 3.33
N ALA A 97 -3.59 6.28 4.51
CA ALA A 97 -2.20 6.70 4.68
C ALA A 97 -1.17 5.71 4.11
N ALA A 98 -1.54 4.46 3.84
CA ALA A 98 -0.68 3.53 3.13
C ALA A 98 -0.44 3.95 1.67
N ILE A 99 -1.35 4.71 1.04
CA ILE A 99 -1.19 5.17 -0.34
C ILE A 99 0.08 6.01 -0.52
N PRO A 100 0.29 7.15 0.19
CA PRO A 100 1.53 7.91 0.07
C PRO A 100 2.76 7.13 0.55
N ALA A 101 2.64 6.24 1.54
CA ALA A 101 3.74 5.40 1.99
C ALA A 101 4.21 4.44 0.89
N ILE A 102 3.30 3.84 0.13
CA ILE A 102 3.62 3.03 -1.06
C ILE A 102 4.30 3.89 -2.12
N VAL A 103 3.70 5.01 -2.49
CA VAL A 103 4.25 5.92 -3.52
C VAL A 103 5.65 6.39 -3.16
N SER A 104 5.89 6.69 -1.87
CA SER A 104 7.18 7.10 -1.31
C SER A 104 8.32 6.19 -1.75
N GLY A 105 8.13 4.88 -1.63
CA GLY A 105 9.13 3.88 -2.03
C GLY A 105 9.51 3.94 -3.50
N GLY A 106 8.56 4.23 -4.38
CA GLY A 106 8.80 4.34 -5.84
C GLY A 106 9.64 5.54 -6.23
N ILE A 107 9.39 6.69 -5.61
CA ILE A 107 10.01 7.99 -5.93
C ILE A 107 11.17 8.37 -5.00
N ALA A 108 11.56 7.47 -4.12
CA ALA A 108 12.62 7.69 -3.14
C ALA A 108 13.91 8.25 -3.78
N GLU A 109 14.70 8.96 -2.97
CA GLU A 109 16.00 9.56 -3.28
C GLU A 109 15.99 10.78 -4.23
N ARG A 110 14.86 11.07 -4.92
CA ARG A 110 14.81 12.15 -5.92
C ARG A 110 13.58 13.06 -5.85
N ALA A 111 12.58 12.69 -5.07
CA ALA A 111 11.39 13.52 -4.90
C ALA A 111 11.62 14.68 -3.92
N ARG A 112 11.10 15.86 -4.26
CA ARG A 112 11.07 17.02 -3.35
C ARG A 112 10.04 16.80 -2.25
N PHE A 113 10.43 17.14 -1.02
CA PHE A 113 9.64 16.90 0.19
C PHE A 113 8.29 17.63 0.18
N GLY A 114 8.29 18.95 -0.01
CA GLY A 114 7.06 19.76 0.00
C GLY A 114 6.02 19.35 -1.04
N PRO A 115 6.35 19.25 -2.33
CA PRO A 115 5.44 18.78 -3.36
C PRO A 115 4.85 17.37 -3.08
N GLN A 116 5.64 16.48 -2.48
CA GLN A 116 5.15 15.16 -2.07
C GLN A 116 4.05 15.28 -1.00
N LEU A 117 4.22 16.14 0.00
CA LEU A 117 3.20 16.34 1.04
C LEU A 117 1.90 16.92 0.47
N VAL A 118 1.99 17.80 -0.53
CA VAL A 118 0.80 18.30 -1.24
C VAL A 118 0.12 17.17 -2.03
N ALA A 119 0.91 16.33 -2.71
CA ALA A 119 0.37 15.15 -3.37
C ALA A 119 -0.35 14.23 -2.36
N THR A 120 0.26 13.95 -1.21
CA THR A 120 -0.34 13.17 -0.12
C THR A 120 -1.71 13.73 0.28
N ALA A 121 -1.81 15.03 0.52
CA ALA A 121 -3.07 15.66 0.91
C ALA A 121 -4.18 15.47 -0.14
N VAL A 122 -3.86 15.63 -1.43
CA VAL A 122 -4.84 15.47 -2.52
C VAL A 122 -5.19 13.99 -2.75
N LEU A 123 -4.20 13.11 -2.71
CA LEU A 123 -4.42 11.68 -2.91
C LEU A 123 -5.30 11.08 -1.82
N VAL A 124 -5.02 11.40 -0.56
CA VAL A 124 -5.74 10.89 0.61
C VAL A 124 -7.05 11.63 0.87
N GLY A 125 -7.14 12.90 0.49
CA GLY A 125 -8.38 13.68 0.62
C GLY A 125 -9.41 13.40 -0.48
N LEU A 126 -8.98 13.07 -1.69
CA LEU A 126 -9.88 13.00 -2.84
C LEU A 126 -9.73 11.71 -3.66
N VAL A 127 -8.52 11.39 -4.15
CA VAL A 127 -8.36 10.31 -5.15
C VAL A 127 -8.67 8.95 -4.56
N TYR A 128 -8.03 8.59 -3.46
CA TYR A 128 -8.24 7.32 -2.77
C TYR A 128 -9.66 7.17 -2.22
N PRO A 129 -10.23 8.16 -1.48
CA PRO A 129 -11.53 8.01 -0.84
C PRO A 129 -12.69 7.83 -1.82
N VAL A 130 -12.59 8.31 -3.05
CA VAL A 130 -13.61 8.06 -4.07
C VAL A 130 -13.70 6.56 -4.40
N PHE A 131 -12.57 5.90 -4.65
CA PHE A 131 -12.58 4.48 -4.98
C PHE A 131 -12.86 3.59 -3.75
N GLU A 132 -12.37 3.99 -2.58
CA GLU A 132 -12.74 3.40 -1.29
C GLU A 132 -14.25 3.43 -1.07
N GLY A 133 -14.87 4.61 -1.22
CA GLY A 133 -16.31 4.79 -1.06
C GLY A 133 -17.13 4.01 -2.09
N ILE A 134 -16.68 3.89 -3.33
CA ILE A 134 -17.29 3.02 -4.35
C ILE A 134 -17.30 1.57 -3.85
N THR A 135 -16.15 1.06 -3.40
CA THR A 135 -15.98 -0.37 -3.12
C THR A 135 -16.60 -0.76 -1.78
N TRP A 136 -16.32 -0.02 -0.70
CA TRP A 136 -16.70 -0.42 0.67
C TRP A 136 -17.97 0.25 1.19
N ASN A 137 -18.44 1.32 0.55
CA ASN A 137 -19.65 2.03 0.97
C ASN A 137 -20.72 2.17 -0.13
N GLY A 138 -20.53 1.54 -1.29
CA GLY A 138 -21.53 1.59 -2.39
C GLY A 138 -21.81 2.99 -2.92
N ARG A 139 -20.92 3.97 -2.68
CA ARG A 139 -21.09 5.36 -3.15
C ARG A 139 -21.19 5.42 -4.68
N PHE A 140 -21.88 6.43 -5.15
CA PHE A 140 -22.04 6.74 -6.58
C PHE A 140 -22.75 5.67 -7.43
N GLY A 141 -23.36 4.63 -6.81
CA GLY A 141 -24.13 3.59 -7.51
C GLY A 141 -23.29 2.62 -8.35
N VAL A 142 -21.96 2.71 -8.33
CA VAL A 142 -21.07 1.91 -9.19
C VAL A 142 -21.14 0.42 -8.85
N GLN A 143 -21.22 0.06 -7.57
CA GLN A 143 -21.37 -1.34 -7.15
C GLN A 143 -22.68 -1.96 -7.65
N ALA A 144 -23.78 -1.22 -7.59
CA ALA A 144 -25.06 -1.67 -8.12
C ALA A 144 -25.01 -1.87 -9.65
N TRP A 145 -24.31 -0.98 -10.35
CA TRP A 145 -24.09 -1.11 -11.79
C TRP A 145 -23.24 -2.34 -12.13
N ILE A 146 -22.13 -2.59 -11.41
CA ILE A 146 -21.30 -3.79 -11.59
C ILE A 146 -22.14 -5.04 -11.36
N GLN A 147 -22.92 -5.09 -10.28
CA GLN A 147 -23.79 -6.22 -9.97
C GLN A 147 -24.84 -6.47 -11.07
N ALA A 148 -25.46 -5.41 -11.59
CA ALA A 148 -26.41 -5.54 -12.68
C ALA A 148 -25.76 -6.06 -13.97
N ALA A 149 -24.52 -5.66 -14.26
CA ALA A 149 -23.80 -6.05 -15.46
C ALA A 149 -23.18 -7.45 -15.39
N THR A 150 -22.81 -7.94 -14.20
CA THR A 150 -22.00 -9.16 -14.05
C THR A 150 -22.64 -10.23 -13.17
N GLY A 151 -23.74 -9.92 -12.49
CA GLY A 151 -24.43 -10.80 -11.54
C GLY A 151 -23.94 -10.70 -10.09
N HIS A 152 -22.75 -10.14 -9.83
CA HIS A 152 -22.20 -9.93 -8.50
C HIS A 152 -21.57 -8.54 -8.37
N PRO A 153 -21.51 -7.94 -7.15
CA PRO A 153 -20.74 -6.75 -6.92
C PRO A 153 -19.23 -7.06 -6.99
N PHE A 154 -18.41 -6.04 -7.17
CA PHE A 154 -16.98 -6.15 -6.99
C PHE A 154 -16.65 -6.38 -5.50
N HIS A 155 -15.86 -7.40 -5.22
CA HIS A 155 -15.44 -7.77 -3.86
C HIS A 155 -13.96 -7.50 -3.66
N ASP A 156 -13.63 -6.71 -2.65
CA ASP A 156 -12.27 -6.48 -2.19
C ASP A 156 -12.29 -6.33 -0.66
N PHE A 157 -12.09 -7.46 0.03
CA PHE A 157 -12.33 -7.57 1.47
C PHE A 157 -11.46 -6.62 2.30
N ALA A 158 -10.16 -6.60 2.04
CA ALA A 158 -9.20 -5.81 2.79
C ALA A 158 -8.32 -4.90 1.90
N GLY A 159 -8.56 -4.81 0.60
CA GLY A 159 -7.93 -3.78 -0.23
C GLY A 159 -6.76 -4.21 -1.10
N SER A 160 -6.77 -5.44 -1.68
CA SER A 160 -5.80 -5.75 -2.74
C SER A 160 -5.82 -4.68 -3.84
N VAL A 161 -7.03 -4.26 -4.25
CA VAL A 161 -7.19 -3.24 -5.29
C VAL A 161 -7.33 -1.86 -4.66
N VAL A 162 -8.25 -1.69 -3.69
CA VAL A 162 -8.57 -0.39 -3.06
C VAL A 162 -7.34 0.29 -2.49
N VAL A 163 -6.44 -0.47 -1.88
CA VAL A 163 -5.22 0.08 -1.27
C VAL A 163 -4.00 -0.19 -2.13
N HIS A 164 -3.71 -1.47 -2.38
CA HIS A 164 -2.41 -1.83 -2.95
C HIS A 164 -2.33 -1.56 -4.45
N ALA A 165 -3.31 -1.99 -5.26
CA ALA A 165 -3.29 -1.64 -6.67
C ALA A 165 -3.38 -0.12 -6.85
N VAL A 166 -4.29 0.55 -6.13
CA VAL A 166 -4.41 2.02 -6.19
C VAL A 166 -3.08 2.69 -5.84
N GLY A 167 -2.46 2.36 -4.70
CA GLY A 167 -1.17 2.93 -4.30
C GLY A 167 -0.05 2.66 -5.31
N GLY A 168 0.05 1.41 -5.80
CA GLY A 168 1.09 1.01 -6.75
C GLY A 168 0.95 1.66 -8.13
N TRP A 169 -0.28 1.83 -8.66
CA TRP A 169 -0.51 2.49 -9.95
C TRP A 169 -0.37 4.01 -9.87
N ILE A 170 -0.75 4.65 -8.75
CA ILE A 170 -0.38 6.05 -8.47
C ILE A 170 1.15 6.17 -8.41
N GLY A 171 1.82 5.23 -7.73
CA GLY A 171 3.28 5.16 -7.64
C GLY A 171 3.95 5.08 -9.01
N LEU A 172 3.43 4.25 -9.92
CA LEU A 172 3.93 4.18 -11.30
C LEU A 172 3.82 5.53 -12.01
N ALA A 173 2.67 6.20 -11.91
CA ALA A 173 2.48 7.53 -12.50
C ALA A 173 3.51 8.53 -11.97
N ALA A 174 3.73 8.55 -10.65
CA ALA A 174 4.74 9.41 -10.02
C ALA A 174 6.17 9.09 -10.50
N VAL A 175 6.54 7.80 -10.55
CA VAL A 175 7.84 7.33 -11.03
C VAL A 175 8.11 7.77 -12.48
N LEU A 176 7.12 7.61 -13.37
CA LEU A 176 7.24 8.01 -14.78
C LEU A 176 7.41 9.52 -14.92
N LEU A 177 6.68 10.31 -14.13
CA LEU A 177 6.75 11.78 -14.18
C LEU A 177 8.05 12.34 -13.58
N LEU A 178 8.62 11.72 -12.57
CA LEU A 178 9.91 12.10 -11.98
C LEU A 178 11.10 11.63 -12.83
N GLY A 179 10.97 10.51 -13.49
CA GLY A 179 12.06 9.87 -14.22
C GLY A 179 13.03 9.09 -13.32
N ALA A 180 14.09 8.54 -13.90
CA ALA A 180 15.08 7.75 -13.21
C ALA A 180 16.05 8.62 -12.38
N ARG A 181 16.61 8.04 -11.28
CA ARG A 181 17.70 8.67 -10.49
C ARG A 181 18.91 9.00 -11.38
N SER A 182 19.61 10.05 -11.02
CA SER A 182 20.81 10.48 -11.75
C SER A 182 21.82 9.33 -11.87
N ASN A 183 22.32 9.10 -13.07
CA ASN A 183 23.27 8.04 -13.40
C ASN A 183 22.77 6.59 -13.18
N ARG A 184 21.47 6.36 -12.94
CA ARG A 184 20.92 5.00 -12.85
C ARG A 184 21.07 4.22 -14.16
N TYR A 185 20.70 4.85 -15.27
CA TYR A 185 20.82 4.30 -16.62
C TYR A 185 21.81 5.12 -17.41
N ARG A 186 22.93 4.53 -17.77
CA ARG A 186 24.04 5.21 -18.45
C ARG A 186 23.82 5.28 -19.96
N LYS A 187 24.48 6.22 -20.62
CA LYS A 187 24.40 6.38 -22.09
C LYS A 187 24.96 5.18 -22.86
N ASP A 188 25.93 4.46 -22.30
CA ASP A 188 26.50 3.21 -22.80
C ASP A 188 25.59 1.99 -22.65
N GLY A 189 24.38 2.16 -22.09
CA GLY A 189 23.42 1.09 -21.82
C GLY A 189 23.61 0.38 -20.48
N ALA A 190 24.70 0.64 -19.75
CA ALA A 190 24.96 0.04 -18.46
C ALA A 190 23.96 0.55 -17.40
N ILE A 191 23.62 -0.33 -16.45
CA ILE A 191 22.76 -0.03 -15.31
C ILE A 191 23.63 0.05 -14.06
N SER A 192 23.63 1.20 -13.38
CA SER A 192 24.35 1.35 -12.14
C SER A 192 23.66 0.56 -11.02
N ALA A 193 24.40 -0.30 -10.34
CA ALA A 193 23.88 -1.03 -9.18
C ALA A 193 23.65 -0.05 -8.02
N HIS A 194 22.46 -0.13 -7.41
CA HIS A 194 22.12 0.56 -6.18
C HIS A 194 21.62 -0.48 -5.18
N PRO A 195 22.51 -1.26 -4.55
CA PRO A 195 22.11 -2.27 -3.59
C PRO A 195 21.49 -1.64 -2.34
N PRO A 196 20.65 -2.36 -1.60
CA PRO A 196 20.16 -1.91 -0.30
C PRO A 196 21.29 -1.45 0.62
N SER A 197 21.10 -0.33 1.31
CA SER A 197 22.13 0.23 2.20
C SER A 197 22.25 -0.51 3.53
N SER A 198 21.15 -1.19 3.97
CA SER A 198 21.13 -1.92 5.22
C SER A 198 20.13 -3.09 5.19
N ILE A 199 20.64 -4.30 5.01
CA ILE A 199 19.79 -5.51 5.05
C ILE A 199 19.10 -5.69 6.41
N PRO A 200 19.72 -5.45 7.59
CA PRO A 200 19.03 -5.54 8.88
C PRO A 200 17.80 -4.63 8.99
N PHE A 201 17.88 -3.39 8.53
CA PHE A 201 16.72 -2.47 8.57
C PHE A 201 15.66 -2.85 7.51
N LEU A 202 16.08 -3.28 6.33
CA LEU A 202 15.15 -3.83 5.33
C LEU A 202 14.38 -5.03 5.91
N ALA A 203 15.07 -5.95 6.56
CA ALA A 203 14.47 -7.10 7.22
C ALA A 203 13.51 -6.69 8.35
N LEU A 204 13.93 -5.75 9.21
CA LEU A 204 13.08 -5.22 10.28
C LEU A 204 11.79 -4.62 9.72
N GLY A 205 11.90 -3.77 8.70
CA GLY A 205 10.74 -3.17 8.03
C GLY A 205 9.79 -4.23 7.46
N ALA A 206 10.33 -5.22 6.75
CA ALA A 206 9.53 -6.32 6.20
C ALA A 206 8.81 -7.13 7.28
N TRP A 207 9.46 -7.44 8.41
CA TRP A 207 8.84 -8.15 9.53
C TRP A 207 7.74 -7.33 10.19
N VAL A 208 7.96 -6.05 10.46
CA VAL A 208 6.94 -5.18 11.05
C VAL A 208 5.73 -5.07 10.12
N LEU A 209 5.95 -4.90 8.81
CA LEU A 209 4.88 -4.95 7.81
C LEU A 209 4.13 -6.27 7.85
N THR A 210 4.83 -7.39 7.84
CA THR A 210 4.24 -8.73 7.83
C THR A 210 3.36 -8.97 9.06
N VAL A 211 3.82 -8.61 10.25
CA VAL A 211 3.04 -8.75 11.49
C VAL A 211 1.82 -7.81 11.48
N GLY A 212 2.01 -6.55 11.10
CA GLY A 212 0.92 -5.57 11.03
C GLY A 212 -0.16 -5.94 10.02
N TRP A 213 0.18 -6.72 8.98
CA TRP A 213 -0.77 -7.17 7.97
C TRP A 213 -1.88 -8.07 8.51
N PHE A 214 -1.66 -8.77 9.62
CA PHE A 214 -2.73 -9.48 10.29
C PHE A 214 -3.77 -8.53 10.90
N GLY A 215 -3.35 -7.36 11.38
CA GLY A 215 -4.26 -6.26 11.71
C GLY A 215 -5.03 -5.73 10.49
N PHE A 216 -4.33 -5.59 9.38
CA PHE A 216 -4.90 -5.13 8.11
C PHE A 216 -5.97 -6.09 7.59
N ASN A 217 -5.65 -7.37 7.42
CA ASN A 217 -6.57 -8.36 6.85
C ASN A 217 -7.61 -8.85 7.87
N VAL A 218 -7.19 -9.35 9.04
CA VAL A 218 -8.10 -10.03 9.97
C VAL A 218 -9.12 -9.06 10.56
N MET A 219 -8.67 -7.84 10.93
CA MET A 219 -9.56 -6.85 11.52
C MET A 219 -10.49 -6.17 10.50
N SER A 220 -10.27 -6.35 9.20
CA SER A 220 -11.24 -5.98 8.15
C SER A 220 -12.56 -6.77 8.25
N ALA A 221 -12.59 -7.88 8.99
CA ALA A 221 -13.82 -8.56 9.37
C ALA A 221 -14.75 -7.68 10.23
N GLN A 222 -14.22 -6.63 10.87
CA GLN A 222 -14.90 -5.66 11.73
C GLN A 222 -15.53 -6.26 13.00
N THR A 223 -15.75 -7.55 13.05
CA THR A 223 -16.25 -8.28 14.22
C THR A 223 -15.52 -9.61 14.37
N ILE A 224 -15.34 -10.06 15.62
CA ILE A 224 -14.62 -11.29 15.91
C ILE A 224 -15.44 -12.56 15.60
N ASP A 225 -16.75 -12.45 15.55
CA ASP A 225 -17.69 -13.53 15.28
C ASP A 225 -17.91 -13.85 13.79
N LYS A 226 -17.27 -13.08 12.90
CA LYS A 226 -17.31 -13.31 11.45
C LYS A 226 -16.22 -14.27 11.01
N ILE A 227 -15.71 -14.03 9.82
CA ILE A 227 -14.79 -14.91 9.08
C ILE A 227 -13.30 -14.76 9.50
N SER A 228 -13.00 -14.11 10.61
CA SER A 228 -11.64 -13.74 11.03
C SER A 228 -10.64 -14.91 11.09
N GLY A 229 -11.09 -16.10 11.50
CA GLY A 229 -10.23 -17.30 11.53
C GLY A 229 -9.78 -17.75 10.15
N LEU A 230 -10.68 -17.76 9.16
CA LEU A 230 -10.34 -18.07 7.77
C LEU A 230 -9.40 -17.03 7.18
N VAL A 231 -9.67 -15.74 7.43
CA VAL A 231 -8.83 -14.63 6.97
C VAL A 231 -7.41 -14.73 7.51
N ALA A 232 -7.25 -15.08 8.81
CA ALA A 232 -5.94 -15.25 9.43
C ALA A 232 -5.13 -16.38 8.74
N VAL A 233 -5.75 -17.54 8.54
CA VAL A 233 -5.09 -18.69 7.89
C VAL A 233 -4.80 -18.40 6.44
N ASN A 234 -5.70 -17.78 5.69
CA ASN A 234 -5.49 -17.41 4.30
C ASN A 234 -4.36 -16.38 4.14
N SER A 235 -4.29 -15.40 5.04
CA SER A 235 -3.17 -14.45 5.07
C SER A 235 -1.84 -15.16 5.32
N LEU A 236 -1.79 -16.07 6.29
CA LEU A 236 -0.59 -16.88 6.58
C LEU A 236 -0.16 -17.73 5.38
N MET A 237 -1.11 -18.42 4.74
CA MET A 237 -0.82 -19.28 3.59
C MET A 237 -0.32 -18.50 2.39
N ALA A 238 -0.93 -17.35 2.08
CA ALA A 238 -0.47 -16.48 1.00
C ALA A 238 0.92 -15.88 1.29
N MET A 239 1.16 -15.44 2.53
CA MET A 239 2.46 -15.00 3.00
C MET A 239 3.54 -16.05 2.74
N VAL A 240 3.28 -17.30 3.13
CA VAL A 240 4.22 -18.41 2.92
C VAL A 240 4.43 -18.69 1.44
N GLY A 241 3.36 -18.74 0.65
CA GLY A 241 3.45 -18.95 -0.81
C GLY A 241 4.31 -17.89 -1.49
N GLY A 242 4.06 -16.61 -1.18
CA GLY A 242 4.85 -15.49 -1.70
C GLY A 242 6.32 -15.56 -1.29
N THR A 243 6.59 -15.87 -0.02
CA THR A 243 7.96 -16.00 0.50
C THR A 243 8.74 -17.09 -0.24
N LEU A 244 8.18 -18.30 -0.33
CA LEU A 244 8.87 -19.43 -0.93
C LEU A 244 9.16 -19.20 -2.41
N VAL A 245 8.15 -18.74 -3.17
CA VAL A 245 8.31 -18.54 -4.61
C VAL A 245 9.25 -17.36 -4.91
N ALA A 246 9.13 -16.25 -4.19
CA ALA A 246 10.03 -15.10 -4.38
C ALA A 246 11.48 -15.45 -4.01
N THR A 247 11.70 -16.24 -2.95
CA THR A 247 13.05 -16.70 -2.56
C THR A 247 13.66 -17.60 -3.62
N LEU A 248 12.89 -18.57 -4.15
CA LEU A 248 13.37 -19.49 -5.18
C LEU A 248 13.67 -18.76 -6.49
N MET A 249 12.74 -17.94 -6.99
CA MET A 249 12.91 -17.22 -8.25
C MET A 249 13.95 -16.11 -8.14
N GLY A 250 14.06 -15.46 -6.99
CA GLY A 250 15.04 -14.43 -6.67
C GLY A 250 16.43 -14.99 -6.33
N ARG A 251 16.64 -16.31 -6.39
CA ARG A 251 17.93 -16.98 -6.10
C ARG A 251 18.50 -16.59 -4.75
N SER A 252 17.64 -16.55 -3.74
CA SER A 252 17.96 -16.19 -2.34
C SER A 252 18.46 -14.75 -2.16
N ASP A 253 18.21 -13.84 -3.11
CA ASP A 253 18.46 -12.41 -2.92
C ASP A 253 17.62 -11.90 -1.73
N PRO A 254 18.22 -11.22 -0.73
CA PRO A 254 17.49 -10.77 0.45
C PRO A 254 16.36 -9.80 0.13
N GLY A 255 16.51 -8.94 -0.89
CA GLY A 255 15.47 -8.01 -1.33
C GLY A 255 14.22 -8.74 -1.77
N PHE A 256 14.36 -9.80 -2.55
CA PHE A 256 13.23 -10.64 -2.97
C PHE A 256 12.68 -11.50 -1.83
N ALA A 257 13.54 -12.09 -1.01
CA ALA A 257 13.12 -12.93 0.10
C ALA A 257 12.28 -12.16 1.13
N TYR A 258 12.66 -10.92 1.48
CA TYR A 258 11.92 -10.10 2.45
C TYR A 258 10.69 -9.39 1.85
N ASN A 259 10.62 -9.16 0.55
CA ASN A 259 9.41 -8.63 -0.09
C ASN A 259 8.45 -9.73 -0.57
N GLY A 260 8.87 -10.99 -0.62
CA GLY A 260 8.03 -12.13 -0.98
C GLY A 260 6.78 -12.29 -0.12
N PRO A 261 6.90 -12.29 1.23
CA PRO A 261 5.74 -12.33 2.11
C PRO A 261 4.76 -11.16 1.87
N LEU A 262 5.29 -9.97 1.58
CA LEU A 262 4.47 -8.79 1.30
C LEU A 262 3.69 -8.95 -0.01
N ALA A 263 4.31 -9.50 -1.06
CA ALA A 263 3.62 -9.80 -2.31
C ALA A 263 2.43 -10.75 -2.11
N GLY A 264 2.63 -11.81 -1.32
CA GLY A 264 1.57 -12.75 -0.98
C GLY A 264 0.43 -12.10 -0.19
N LEU A 265 0.77 -11.30 0.81
CA LEU A 265 -0.19 -10.60 1.65
C LEU A 265 -0.98 -9.54 0.88
N VAL A 266 -0.34 -8.77 -0.01
CA VAL A 266 -1.00 -7.85 -0.95
C VAL A 266 -2.05 -8.57 -1.79
N ALA A 267 -1.69 -9.70 -2.37
CA ALA A 267 -2.58 -10.40 -3.29
C ALA A 267 -3.78 -11.06 -2.60
N VAL A 268 -3.63 -11.50 -1.35
CA VAL A 268 -4.72 -12.20 -0.66
C VAL A 268 -5.76 -11.27 -0.03
N CYS A 269 -5.45 -9.97 0.11
CA CYS A 269 -6.34 -9.00 0.78
C CYS A 269 -7.77 -9.02 0.20
N ALA A 270 -7.93 -9.14 -1.14
CA ALA A 270 -9.25 -9.09 -1.78
C ALA A 270 -10.14 -10.29 -1.44
N GLY A 271 -9.57 -11.47 -1.28
CA GLY A 271 -10.33 -12.71 -1.15
C GLY A 271 -9.97 -13.55 0.08
N SER A 272 -9.31 -12.96 1.06
CA SER A 272 -8.89 -13.70 2.27
C SER A 272 -10.06 -14.26 3.07
N ASP A 273 -11.26 -13.69 2.92
CA ASP A 273 -12.51 -14.10 3.55
C ASP A 273 -13.29 -15.16 2.74
N VAL A 274 -12.96 -15.35 1.46
CA VAL A 274 -13.72 -16.24 0.56
C VAL A 274 -12.91 -17.38 -0.04
N MET A 275 -11.59 -17.33 -0.01
CA MET A 275 -10.73 -18.38 -0.60
C MET A 275 -10.58 -19.59 0.35
N HIS A 276 -10.37 -20.78 -0.24
CA HIS A 276 -9.82 -21.91 0.49
C HIS A 276 -8.32 -21.66 0.79
N PRO A 277 -7.76 -22.13 1.92
CA PRO A 277 -6.34 -21.92 2.26
C PRO A 277 -5.32 -22.36 1.20
N VAL A 278 -5.61 -23.41 0.45
CA VAL A 278 -4.77 -23.83 -0.69
C VAL A 278 -4.85 -22.80 -1.83
N GLY A 279 -6.02 -22.23 -2.10
CA GLY A 279 -6.18 -21.14 -3.07
C GLY A 279 -5.41 -19.89 -2.66
N ALA A 280 -5.40 -19.57 -1.38
CA ALA A 280 -4.62 -18.46 -0.81
C ALA A 280 -3.09 -18.72 -0.96
N LEU A 281 -2.62 -19.93 -0.70
CA LEU A 281 -1.21 -20.32 -0.93
C LEU A 281 -0.79 -20.12 -2.39
N VAL A 282 -1.62 -20.57 -3.33
CA VAL A 282 -1.37 -20.41 -4.79
C VAL A 282 -1.40 -18.93 -5.16
N THR A 283 -2.39 -18.16 -4.68
CA THR A 283 -2.50 -16.72 -4.91
C THR A 283 -1.22 -16.00 -4.47
N GLY A 284 -0.71 -16.30 -3.28
CA GLY A 284 0.54 -15.75 -2.77
C GLY A 284 1.76 -16.18 -3.56
N GLY A 285 1.85 -17.47 -3.95
CA GLY A 285 2.94 -17.97 -4.78
C GLY A 285 3.03 -17.29 -6.14
N VAL A 286 1.89 -17.10 -6.82
CA VAL A 286 1.82 -16.37 -8.09
C VAL A 286 2.23 -14.90 -7.89
N ALA A 287 1.81 -14.26 -6.80
CA ALA A 287 2.22 -12.90 -6.48
C ALA A 287 3.73 -12.78 -6.28
N GLY A 288 4.37 -13.74 -5.59
CA GLY A 288 5.82 -13.80 -5.47
C GLY A 288 6.52 -13.88 -6.83
N ALA A 289 5.99 -14.71 -7.75
CA ALA A 289 6.49 -14.81 -9.13
C ALA A 289 6.32 -13.52 -9.93
N ILE A 290 5.13 -12.87 -9.84
CA ILE A 290 4.85 -11.58 -10.46
C ILE A 290 5.86 -10.54 -9.98
N PHE A 291 6.04 -10.42 -8.67
CA PHE A 291 6.94 -9.43 -8.08
C PHE A 291 8.36 -9.59 -8.60
N VAL A 292 8.98 -10.76 -8.47
CA VAL A 292 10.38 -11.00 -8.90
C VAL A 292 10.57 -10.75 -10.39
N SER A 293 9.68 -11.32 -11.21
CA SER A 293 9.78 -11.22 -12.67
C SER A 293 9.60 -9.79 -13.16
N LEU A 294 8.56 -9.12 -12.66
CA LEU A 294 8.20 -7.78 -13.16
C LEU A 294 9.04 -6.68 -12.52
N PHE A 295 9.53 -6.85 -11.29
CA PHE A 295 10.55 -5.96 -10.75
C PHE A 295 11.80 -5.96 -11.63
N THR A 296 12.30 -7.16 -11.94
CA THR A 296 13.48 -7.31 -12.80
C THR A 296 13.27 -6.74 -14.20
N LEU A 297 12.11 -7.02 -14.80
CA LEU A 297 11.76 -6.51 -16.14
C LEU A 297 11.64 -4.98 -16.15
N THR A 298 10.96 -4.41 -15.16
CA THR A 298 10.76 -2.96 -15.00
C THR A 298 12.09 -2.22 -14.91
N GLN A 299 12.98 -2.69 -14.04
CA GLN A 299 14.28 -2.07 -13.81
C GLN A 299 15.25 -2.26 -14.99
N ASN A 300 15.34 -3.47 -15.51
CA ASN A 300 16.43 -3.82 -16.43
C ASN A 300 16.06 -3.59 -17.90
N ARG A 301 14.84 -3.92 -18.31
CA ARG A 301 14.43 -3.83 -19.72
C ARG A 301 13.68 -2.55 -20.03
N TRP A 302 12.69 -2.18 -19.20
CA TRP A 302 11.90 -0.97 -19.44
C TRP A 302 12.59 0.29 -18.92
N LYS A 303 13.63 0.13 -18.08
CA LYS A 303 14.42 1.23 -17.52
C LYS A 303 13.54 2.24 -16.75
N ILE A 304 12.53 1.71 -16.05
CA ILE A 304 11.71 2.47 -15.12
C ILE A 304 12.31 2.31 -13.73
N ASP A 305 12.79 3.41 -13.14
CA ASP A 305 13.49 3.40 -11.85
C ASP A 305 12.49 3.51 -10.69
N ASP A 306 11.75 2.46 -10.47
CA ASP A 306 10.90 2.25 -9.30
C ASP A 306 11.75 1.68 -8.17
N VAL A 307 12.16 2.52 -7.20
CA VAL A 307 13.27 2.20 -6.28
C VAL A 307 13.00 0.95 -5.44
N LEU A 308 11.84 0.85 -4.83
CA LEU A 308 11.43 -0.31 -4.03
C LEU A 308 10.58 -1.33 -4.82
N GLY A 309 10.27 -1.05 -6.08
CA GLY A 309 9.41 -1.91 -6.88
C GLY A 309 7.95 -1.84 -6.44
N VAL A 310 7.48 -0.66 -6.09
CA VAL A 310 6.11 -0.47 -5.55
C VAL A 310 5.03 -0.81 -6.57
N TRP A 311 5.30 -0.57 -7.86
CA TRP A 311 4.36 -0.95 -8.91
C TRP A 311 4.27 -2.47 -9.09
N PRO A 312 5.36 -3.25 -9.25
CA PRO A 312 5.26 -4.71 -9.28
C PRO A 312 4.69 -5.30 -7.98
N LEU A 313 5.13 -4.79 -6.80
CA LEU A 313 4.76 -5.34 -5.50
C LEU A 313 3.30 -5.03 -5.14
N HIS A 314 2.90 -3.78 -5.24
CA HIS A 314 1.56 -3.34 -4.84
C HIS A 314 0.62 -3.24 -6.05
N GLY A 315 1.05 -2.59 -7.13
CA GLY A 315 0.21 -2.35 -8.30
C GLY A 315 -0.23 -3.62 -9.02
N LEU A 316 0.73 -4.48 -9.33
CA LEU A 316 0.45 -5.71 -10.10
C LEU A 316 0.04 -6.87 -9.20
N CYS A 317 0.67 -7.08 -8.04
CA CYS A 317 0.20 -8.10 -7.11
C CYS A 317 -1.18 -7.77 -6.52
N GLY A 318 -1.50 -6.47 -6.32
CA GLY A 318 -2.83 -6.03 -5.91
C GLY A 318 -3.90 -6.29 -6.98
N ALA A 319 -3.61 -5.97 -8.24
CA ALA A 319 -4.49 -6.27 -9.37
C ALA A 319 -4.68 -7.80 -9.54
N TRP A 320 -3.61 -8.57 -9.40
CA TRP A 320 -3.69 -10.04 -9.36
C TRP A 320 -4.60 -10.51 -8.23
N GLY A 321 -4.50 -9.93 -7.03
CA GLY A 321 -5.35 -10.27 -5.89
C GLY A 321 -6.84 -10.06 -6.17
N GLY A 322 -7.21 -8.94 -6.80
CA GLY A 322 -8.57 -8.70 -7.26
C GLY A 322 -9.08 -9.78 -8.22
N ILE A 323 -8.25 -10.19 -9.20
CA ILE A 323 -8.58 -11.26 -10.16
C ILE A 323 -8.63 -12.63 -9.46
N ALA A 324 -7.65 -12.94 -8.62
CA ALA A 324 -7.55 -14.21 -7.89
C ALA A 324 -8.77 -14.44 -6.99
N CYS A 325 -9.35 -13.39 -6.40
CA CYS A 325 -10.59 -13.46 -5.65
C CYS A 325 -11.74 -14.02 -6.50
N GLY A 326 -11.87 -13.59 -7.75
CA GLY A 326 -12.89 -14.09 -8.67
C GLY A 326 -12.68 -15.53 -9.16
N VAL A 327 -11.50 -16.09 -8.94
CA VAL A 327 -11.16 -17.48 -9.28
C VAL A 327 -11.25 -18.37 -8.04
N PHE A 328 -10.42 -18.10 -7.03
CA PHE A 328 -10.28 -18.96 -5.86
C PHE A 328 -11.38 -18.76 -4.79
N GLY A 329 -12.19 -17.70 -4.91
CA GLY A 329 -13.38 -17.52 -4.08
C GLY A 329 -14.59 -18.35 -4.52
N LEU A 330 -14.54 -19.00 -5.71
CA LEU A 330 -15.63 -19.82 -6.22
C LEU A 330 -15.82 -21.10 -5.39
N GLN A 331 -17.10 -21.47 -5.16
CA GLN A 331 -17.46 -22.72 -4.45
C GLN A 331 -16.92 -23.97 -5.17
N SER A 332 -16.85 -23.96 -6.49
CA SER A 332 -16.29 -25.06 -7.28
C SER A 332 -14.81 -25.32 -7.00
N LEU A 333 -14.09 -24.34 -6.45
CA LEU A 333 -12.68 -24.46 -6.03
C LEU A 333 -12.52 -24.51 -4.50
N GLY A 334 -13.62 -24.78 -3.78
CA GLY A 334 -13.63 -24.88 -2.33
C GLY A 334 -13.74 -23.52 -1.60
N GLY A 335 -13.98 -22.44 -2.32
CA GLY A 335 -14.23 -21.11 -1.77
C GLY A 335 -15.65 -20.95 -1.19
N VAL A 336 -15.88 -19.86 -0.49
CA VAL A 336 -17.16 -19.52 0.14
C VAL A 336 -18.23 -19.15 -0.91
N GLY A 337 -17.82 -18.60 -2.05
CA GLY A 337 -18.71 -18.09 -3.08
C GLY A 337 -19.04 -16.60 -2.89
N GLY A 338 -20.10 -16.14 -3.59
CA GLY A 338 -20.51 -14.74 -3.55
C GLY A 338 -19.69 -13.80 -4.43
N VAL A 339 -18.78 -14.35 -5.22
CA VAL A 339 -17.89 -13.64 -6.16
C VAL A 339 -17.93 -14.28 -7.54
N ASN A 340 -17.57 -13.52 -8.57
CA ASN A 340 -17.34 -14.05 -9.90
C ASN A 340 -16.22 -13.32 -10.65
N LEU A 341 -15.61 -13.97 -11.62
CA LEU A 341 -14.51 -13.42 -12.38
C LEU A 341 -14.85 -12.12 -13.15
N PRO A 342 -16.02 -11.99 -13.83
CA PRO A 342 -16.37 -10.76 -14.53
C PRO A 342 -16.44 -9.53 -13.63
N ALA A 343 -17.06 -9.63 -12.45
CA ALA A 343 -17.12 -8.52 -11.50
C ALA A 343 -15.72 -8.11 -11.01
N GLN A 344 -14.88 -9.11 -10.73
CA GLN A 344 -13.52 -8.88 -10.24
C GLN A 344 -12.63 -8.27 -11.32
N LEU A 345 -12.71 -8.70 -12.56
CA LEU A 345 -11.99 -8.08 -13.67
C LEU A 345 -12.42 -6.62 -13.88
N LEU A 346 -13.73 -6.36 -13.87
CA LEU A 346 -14.27 -5.02 -14.08
C LEU A 346 -13.86 -4.06 -12.94
N GLY A 347 -14.09 -4.45 -11.69
CA GLY A 347 -13.73 -3.63 -10.52
C GLY A 347 -12.23 -3.39 -10.41
N THR A 348 -11.41 -4.43 -10.68
CA THR A 348 -9.94 -4.30 -10.70
C THR A 348 -9.50 -3.34 -11.80
N ALA A 349 -10.02 -3.46 -13.02
CA ALA A 349 -9.68 -2.56 -14.12
C ALA A 349 -10.08 -1.11 -13.81
N MET A 350 -11.24 -0.90 -13.20
CA MET A 350 -11.69 0.43 -12.77
C MET A 350 -10.73 1.03 -11.74
N GLY A 351 -10.31 0.27 -10.72
CA GLY A 351 -9.35 0.72 -9.71
C GLY A 351 -8.00 1.09 -10.31
N VAL A 352 -7.48 0.26 -11.22
CA VAL A 352 -6.22 0.51 -11.94
C VAL A 352 -6.29 1.80 -12.77
N VAL A 353 -7.34 1.95 -13.58
CA VAL A 353 -7.52 3.14 -14.43
C VAL A 353 -7.68 4.40 -13.58
N TRP A 354 -8.54 4.34 -12.55
CA TRP A 354 -8.75 5.44 -11.62
C TRP A 354 -7.46 5.90 -10.95
N ALA A 355 -6.69 4.94 -10.42
CA ALA A 355 -5.45 5.20 -9.72
C ALA A 355 -4.38 5.82 -10.63
N PHE A 356 -4.16 5.22 -11.81
CA PHE A 356 -3.15 5.72 -12.73
C PHE A 356 -3.50 7.10 -13.27
N ALA A 357 -4.76 7.33 -13.66
CA ALA A 357 -5.24 8.64 -14.11
C ALA A 357 -5.15 9.69 -12.99
N GLY A 358 -5.61 9.36 -11.78
CA GLY A 358 -5.50 10.23 -10.60
C GLY A 358 -4.05 10.58 -10.26
N GLY A 359 -3.14 9.59 -10.32
CA GLY A 359 -1.72 9.79 -10.12
C GLY A 359 -1.11 10.73 -11.18
N LEU A 360 -1.44 10.50 -12.47
CA LEU A 360 -0.97 11.38 -13.56
C LEU A 360 -1.48 12.82 -13.39
N LEU A 361 -2.74 12.99 -13.00
CA LEU A 361 -3.32 14.32 -12.78
C LEU A 361 -2.65 15.05 -11.61
N VAL A 362 -2.53 14.43 -10.46
CA VAL A 362 -1.97 15.04 -9.25
C VAL A 362 -0.48 15.35 -9.43
N TYR A 363 0.32 14.35 -9.79
CA TYR A 363 1.76 14.55 -9.98
C TYR A 363 2.07 15.36 -11.24
N GLY A 364 1.25 15.28 -12.30
CA GLY A 364 1.38 16.10 -13.49
C GLY A 364 1.16 17.58 -13.20
N ALA A 365 0.11 17.92 -12.47
CA ALA A 365 -0.17 19.29 -12.05
C ALA A 365 0.96 19.85 -11.16
N LEU A 366 1.40 19.08 -10.16
CA LEU A 366 2.50 19.50 -9.28
C LEU A 366 3.82 19.67 -10.05
N LYS A 367 4.10 18.78 -11.01
CA LYS A 367 5.26 18.92 -11.89
C LYS A 367 5.25 20.22 -12.68
N ALA A 368 4.08 20.60 -13.19
CA ALA A 368 3.93 21.81 -14.00
C ALA A 368 4.03 23.11 -13.17
N VAL A 369 3.52 23.10 -11.92
CA VAL A 369 3.42 24.29 -11.09
C VAL A 369 4.63 24.54 -10.20
N VAL A 370 5.10 23.51 -9.49
CA VAL A 370 6.14 23.64 -8.45
C VAL A 370 7.38 22.78 -8.69
N GLY A 371 7.31 21.85 -9.65
CA GLY A 371 8.34 20.84 -9.85
C GLY A 371 8.32 19.74 -8.78
N LEU A 372 8.68 18.51 -9.18
CA LEU A 372 8.62 17.33 -8.30
C LEU A 372 9.98 16.85 -7.84
N ARG A 373 11.05 17.16 -8.58
CA ARG A 373 12.35 16.53 -8.43
C ARG A 373 13.37 17.46 -7.82
N LEU A 374 14.23 16.90 -6.97
CA LEU A 374 15.46 17.54 -6.49
C LEU A 374 16.34 17.97 -7.67
N SER A 375 17.12 19.04 -7.50
CA SER A 375 18.15 19.41 -8.46
C SER A 375 19.22 18.32 -8.59
N ALA A 376 20.03 18.36 -9.61
CA ALA A 376 21.11 17.40 -9.81
C ALA A 376 22.14 17.45 -8.66
N GLU A 377 22.39 18.63 -8.10
CA GLU A 377 23.27 18.86 -6.96
C GLU A 377 22.66 18.29 -5.68
N GLU A 378 21.42 18.63 -5.36
CA GLU A 378 20.70 18.09 -4.20
C GLU A 378 20.60 16.56 -4.24
N GLU A 379 20.37 15.97 -5.42
CA GLU A 379 20.35 14.51 -5.58
C GLU A 379 21.74 13.89 -5.43
N TYR A 380 22.80 14.63 -5.83
CA TYR A 380 24.18 14.21 -5.63
C TYR A 380 24.56 14.23 -4.16
N ASP A 381 24.25 15.28 -3.42
CA ASP A 381 24.54 15.40 -1.97
C ASP A 381 23.66 14.43 -1.14
N GLY A 382 22.45 14.18 -1.61
CA GLY A 382 21.45 13.34 -0.96
C GLY A 382 20.40 14.14 -0.20
N ALA A 383 19.21 13.56 -0.10
CA ALA A 383 18.05 14.19 0.51
C ALA A 383 18.24 14.48 2.02
N ASP A 384 19.06 13.71 2.71
CA ASP A 384 19.34 13.92 4.14
C ASP A 384 19.99 15.29 4.37
N LEU A 385 21.02 15.63 3.61
CA LEU A 385 21.71 16.91 3.73
C LEU A 385 20.92 18.04 3.07
N SER A 386 20.36 17.82 1.88
CA SER A 386 19.67 18.85 1.11
C SER A 386 18.37 19.31 1.75
N ILE A 387 17.63 18.41 2.41
CA ILE A 387 16.33 18.68 3.02
C ILE A 387 16.45 18.85 4.54
N HIS A 388 17.11 17.91 5.22
CA HIS A 388 17.13 17.81 6.68
C HIS A 388 18.40 18.36 7.32
N ARG A 389 19.48 18.58 6.54
CA ARG A 389 20.76 19.13 6.96
C ARG A 389 21.49 18.29 8.02
N ILE A 390 21.25 16.98 8.03
CA ILE A 390 21.85 16.02 8.95
C ILE A 390 21.88 14.64 8.29
N GLY A 391 22.96 13.88 8.51
CA GLY A 391 23.07 12.48 8.10
C GLY A 391 22.49 11.51 9.13
N ALA A 392 22.32 10.25 8.75
CA ALA A 392 21.75 9.22 9.63
C ALA A 392 22.69 8.79 10.79
N THR A 393 23.96 9.10 10.68
CA THR A 393 24.99 8.78 11.71
C THR A 393 25.88 10.01 12.01
N PRO A 394 25.29 11.11 12.53
CA PRO A 394 25.96 12.41 12.61
C PRO A 394 27.23 12.39 13.43
N GLU A 395 27.32 11.61 14.51
CA GLU A 395 28.53 11.50 15.35
C GLU A 395 29.75 10.91 14.61
N ARG A 396 29.50 10.13 13.53
CA ARG A 396 30.58 9.56 12.71
C ARG A 396 31.03 10.49 11.58
N GLU A 397 30.26 11.52 11.31
CA GLU A 397 30.51 12.47 10.23
C GLU A 397 31.25 13.71 10.71
N VAL A 398 31.37 13.91 12.03
CA VAL A 398 32.14 14.98 12.65
C VAL A 398 33.54 14.44 12.90
N SER A 399 34.51 14.89 12.11
CA SER A 399 35.92 14.72 12.45
C SER A 399 36.26 15.67 13.61
N TRP A 400 36.57 15.12 14.76
CA TRP A 400 37.11 15.86 15.89
C TRP A 400 38.55 16.30 15.63
#